data_df2fa7ec521136781c1b25169a3cb7f9
#
_entry.id   df2fa7ec521136781c1b25169a3cb7f9
#
_cell.length_a   1.000
_cell.length_b   1.000
_cell.length_c   1.000
_cell.angle_alpha   90.00
_cell.angle_beta   90.00
_cell.angle_gamma   90.00
#
_symmetry.space_group_name_H-M   'P 1'
#
loop_
_entity.id
_entity.type
_entity.pdbx_description
1 polymer ?
#
loop_
_entity_poly.entity_id
_entity_poly.type
_entity_poly.pdbx_seq_one_letter_code
_entity_poly.pdbx_strand_id
1 'polypeptide(L)'
;MTQPLLFTPLQLRDVTLKNRVVIAPMHQYAAEKGYPTDWHLMNAGRWAAGGAGMVIVESTKVERRGCGTIGDLGLWHDDFIPHFKRIADFIRRYGSVPGIQIGHSGRKARRFRPWEGRSPLDQQSAIAEGVDDWDDWELVAPSAIADKGDDFVVGPSQ
;
A
#
# COMPACT_ATOMS: atom_id res chain seq x y z
N MET A 1 -18.66 36.81 1.33
CA MET A 1 -17.92 35.96 2.26
C MET A 1 -16.81 35.29 1.46
N THR A 2 -15.57 35.43 1.86
CA THR A 2 -14.42 34.74 1.19
C THR A 2 -14.43 33.25 1.54
N GLN A 3 -14.31 32.40 0.53
CA GLN A 3 -14.23 30.95 0.73
C GLN A 3 -12.99 30.62 1.57
N PRO A 4 -13.08 29.75 2.62
CA PRO A 4 -11.92 29.31 3.38
C PRO A 4 -10.87 28.67 2.47
N LEU A 5 -9.58 28.97 2.71
CA LEU A 5 -8.46 28.52 1.87
C LEU A 5 -8.43 26.98 1.70
N LEU A 6 -8.84 26.23 2.72
CA LEU A 6 -8.91 24.77 2.68
C LEU A 6 -9.75 24.25 1.51
N PHE A 7 -10.81 24.95 1.15
CA PHE A 7 -11.75 24.54 0.10
C PHE A 7 -11.49 25.19 -1.25
N THR A 8 -10.40 25.96 -1.39
CA THR A 8 -9.99 26.51 -2.69
C THR A 8 -9.16 25.48 -3.46
N PRO A 9 -9.22 25.47 -4.82
CA PRO A 9 -8.38 24.62 -5.64
C PRO A 9 -6.88 24.79 -5.35
N LEU A 10 -6.12 23.73 -5.55
CA LEU A 10 -4.66 23.71 -5.45
C LEU A 10 -4.07 23.13 -6.73
N GLN A 11 -3.28 23.93 -7.44
CA GLN A 11 -2.53 23.49 -8.60
C GLN A 11 -1.19 22.87 -8.15
N LEU A 12 -0.92 21.63 -8.55
CA LEU A 12 0.34 20.92 -8.35
C LEU A 12 0.87 20.47 -9.71
N ARG A 13 1.74 21.25 -10.32
CA ARG A 13 2.20 21.07 -11.72
C ARG A 13 0.99 20.90 -12.65
N ASP A 14 0.84 19.76 -13.30
CA ASP A 14 -0.23 19.47 -14.25
C ASP A 14 -1.52 18.93 -13.61
N VAL A 15 -1.54 18.80 -12.28
CA VAL A 15 -2.67 18.25 -11.53
C VAL A 15 -3.36 19.35 -10.71
N THR A 16 -4.67 19.47 -10.85
CA THR A 16 -5.48 20.38 -10.04
C THR A 16 -6.33 19.61 -9.05
N LEU A 17 -6.12 19.85 -7.76
CA LEU A 17 -6.99 19.36 -6.69
C LEU A 17 -8.17 20.33 -6.53
N LYS A 18 -9.40 19.80 -6.38
CA LYS A 18 -10.61 20.63 -6.17
C LYS A 18 -10.61 21.38 -4.83
N ASN A 19 -9.84 20.90 -3.85
CA ASN A 19 -9.59 21.51 -2.54
C ASN A 19 -8.27 20.98 -1.96
N ARG A 20 -7.88 21.45 -0.79
CA ARG A 20 -6.59 21.12 -0.15
C ARG A 20 -6.66 19.97 0.85
N VAL A 21 -7.74 19.19 0.85
CA VAL A 21 -7.88 17.99 1.68
C VAL A 21 -7.26 16.80 0.95
N VAL A 22 -6.19 16.27 1.50
CA VAL A 22 -5.48 15.08 0.99
C VAL A 22 -5.60 13.95 2.00
N ILE A 23 -6.11 12.82 1.55
CA ILE A 23 -6.12 11.59 2.36
C ILE A 23 -4.76 10.92 2.20
N ALA A 24 -4.02 10.87 3.31
CA ALA A 24 -2.72 10.23 3.36
C ALA A 24 -2.82 8.71 3.15
N PRO A 25 -1.76 8.06 2.62
CA PRO A 25 -1.73 6.61 2.49
C PRO A 25 -1.72 5.94 3.88
N MET A 26 -2.62 4.99 4.08
CA MET A 26 -2.78 4.27 5.35
C MET A 26 -3.00 2.79 5.06
N HIS A 27 -2.07 1.94 5.49
CA HIS A 27 -2.15 0.49 5.31
C HIS A 27 -3.47 -0.09 5.83
N GLN A 28 -4.11 -0.92 5.02
CA GLN A 28 -5.34 -1.64 5.36
C GLN A 28 -5.07 -3.10 5.69
N TYR A 29 -3.95 -3.64 5.20
CA TYR A 29 -3.56 -5.06 5.40
C TYR A 29 -4.63 -6.05 4.92
N ALA A 30 -5.37 -5.70 3.90
CA ALA A 30 -6.54 -6.41 3.39
C ALA A 30 -6.38 -6.91 1.94
N ALA A 31 -5.15 -6.86 1.42
CA ALA A 31 -4.85 -7.43 0.11
C ALA A 31 -4.85 -8.96 0.15
N GLU A 32 -5.25 -9.57 -0.95
CA GLU A 32 -5.18 -11.01 -1.18
C GLU A 32 -4.14 -11.28 -2.26
N LYS A 33 -3.02 -11.90 -1.88
CA LYS A 33 -1.87 -12.14 -2.79
C LYS A 33 -1.39 -10.87 -3.52
N GLY A 34 -1.42 -9.74 -2.83
CA GLY A 34 -1.08 -8.43 -3.39
C GLY A 34 -2.22 -7.72 -4.13
N TYR A 35 -3.31 -8.40 -4.46
CA TYR A 35 -4.44 -7.80 -5.18
C TYR A 35 -5.32 -6.96 -4.27
N PRO A 36 -5.75 -5.76 -4.73
CA PRO A 36 -6.77 -4.99 -4.04
C PRO A 36 -8.09 -5.74 -3.99
N THR A 37 -8.72 -5.74 -2.83
CA THR A 37 -10.06 -6.28 -2.60
C THR A 37 -11.13 -5.18 -2.66
N ASP A 38 -12.39 -5.53 -2.51
CA ASP A 38 -13.49 -4.56 -2.39
C ASP A 38 -13.34 -3.65 -1.15
N TRP A 39 -12.60 -4.09 -0.13
CA TRP A 39 -12.25 -3.24 1.01
C TRP A 39 -11.48 -1.99 0.57
N HIS A 40 -10.50 -2.12 -0.31
CA HIS A 40 -9.70 -1.01 -0.81
C HIS A 40 -10.54 -0.04 -1.64
N LEU A 41 -11.45 -0.58 -2.49
CA LEU A 41 -12.38 0.25 -3.26
C LEU A 41 -13.32 1.03 -2.33
N MET A 42 -13.90 0.37 -1.33
CA MET A 42 -14.79 0.99 -0.35
C MET A 42 -14.04 2.05 0.46
N ASN A 43 -12.85 1.70 0.96
CA ASN A 43 -12.06 2.61 1.79
C ASN A 43 -11.63 3.88 1.04
N ALA A 44 -11.07 3.74 -0.16
CA ALA A 44 -10.69 4.88 -0.99
C ALA A 44 -11.93 5.66 -1.48
N GLY A 45 -12.98 4.93 -1.87
CA GLY A 45 -14.22 5.49 -2.39
C GLY A 45 -14.97 6.36 -1.38
N ARG A 46 -15.03 5.96 -0.11
CA ARG A 46 -15.69 6.78 0.94
C ARG A 46 -15.05 8.15 1.11
N TRP A 47 -13.74 8.23 1.01
CA TRP A 47 -13.00 9.49 1.12
C TRP A 47 -13.23 10.38 -0.10
N ALA A 48 -13.22 9.79 -1.29
CA ALA A 48 -13.52 10.51 -2.53
C ALA A 48 -14.96 11.05 -2.52
N ALA A 49 -15.94 10.21 -2.15
CA ALA A 49 -17.34 10.59 -1.99
C ALA A 49 -17.55 11.64 -0.88
N GLY A 50 -16.73 11.58 0.19
CA GLY A 50 -16.68 12.56 1.26
C GLY A 50 -16.09 13.93 0.85
N GLY A 51 -15.61 14.07 -0.39
CA GLY A 51 -15.23 15.37 -0.96
C GLY A 51 -13.74 15.70 -0.88
N ALA A 52 -12.86 14.76 -0.50
CA ALA A 52 -11.43 14.99 -0.53
C ALA A 52 -10.92 15.44 -1.90
N GLY A 53 -9.92 16.31 -1.94
CA GLY A 53 -9.26 16.76 -3.18
C GLY A 53 -8.37 15.68 -3.78
N MET A 54 -7.72 14.89 -2.94
CA MET A 54 -6.86 13.77 -3.34
C MET A 54 -7.02 12.60 -2.37
N VAL A 55 -6.97 11.39 -2.90
CA VAL A 55 -6.94 10.15 -2.10
C VAL A 55 -5.74 9.34 -2.53
N ILE A 56 -4.82 9.06 -1.59
CA ILE A 56 -3.62 8.27 -1.86
C ILE A 56 -3.85 6.85 -1.34
N VAL A 57 -3.80 5.88 -2.26
CA VAL A 57 -3.83 4.46 -1.92
C VAL A 57 -2.59 4.11 -1.10
N GLU A 58 -2.75 3.20 -0.15
CA GLU A 58 -1.70 2.76 0.78
C GLU A 58 -0.42 2.29 0.09
N SER A 59 0.64 2.11 0.89
CA SER A 59 1.92 1.62 0.40
C SER A 59 1.77 0.31 -0.36
N THR A 60 2.01 0.40 -1.66
CA THR A 60 1.88 -0.69 -2.64
C THR A 60 3.29 -1.12 -3.04
N LYS A 61 3.57 -2.41 -2.97
CA LYS A 61 4.92 -2.93 -3.13
C LYS A 61 5.26 -3.15 -4.59
N VAL A 62 6.49 -2.78 -4.95
CA VAL A 62 7.00 -2.85 -6.33
C VAL A 62 7.57 -4.22 -6.69
N GLU A 63 7.76 -5.09 -5.70
CA GLU A 63 8.10 -6.50 -5.87
C GLU A 63 7.58 -7.33 -4.68
N ARG A 64 7.45 -8.64 -4.88
CA ARG A 64 6.95 -9.55 -3.83
C ARG A 64 7.79 -9.49 -2.55
N ARG A 65 9.11 -9.44 -2.68
CA ARG A 65 10.05 -9.33 -1.55
C ARG A 65 9.88 -8.05 -0.73
N GLY A 66 9.25 -7.04 -1.32
CA GLY A 66 8.94 -5.78 -0.66
C GLY A 66 7.76 -5.82 0.30
N CYS A 67 6.95 -6.89 0.30
CA CYS A 67 5.77 -6.99 1.16
C CYS A 67 6.16 -7.08 2.64
N GLY A 68 5.65 -6.16 3.45
CA GLY A 68 5.84 -6.16 4.89
C GLY A 68 5.01 -7.23 5.57
N THR A 69 3.79 -7.46 5.08
CA THR A 69 2.85 -8.48 5.56
C THR A 69 2.17 -9.19 4.41
N ILE A 70 1.46 -10.28 4.72
CA ILE A 70 0.65 -11.01 3.74
C ILE A 70 -0.52 -10.18 3.18
N GLY A 71 -0.94 -9.14 3.89
CA GLY A 71 -2.03 -8.25 3.49
C GLY A 71 -1.60 -6.99 2.75
N ASP A 72 -0.34 -6.87 2.33
CA ASP A 72 0.16 -5.71 1.62
C ASP A 72 -0.26 -5.74 0.14
N LEU A 73 -0.57 -4.55 -0.40
CA LEU A 73 -0.82 -4.37 -1.83
C LEU A 73 0.46 -4.53 -2.66
N GLY A 74 0.32 -5.09 -3.85
CA GLY A 74 1.37 -5.31 -4.84
C GLY A 74 1.13 -4.62 -6.17
N LEU A 75 2.22 -4.29 -6.85
CA LEU A 75 2.22 -3.74 -8.21
C LEU A 75 3.47 -4.22 -8.98
N TRP A 76 3.81 -5.50 -8.87
CA TRP A 76 4.96 -6.10 -9.54
C TRP A 76 4.61 -6.89 -10.80
N HIS A 77 3.33 -6.94 -11.17
CA HIS A 77 2.83 -7.61 -12.36
C HIS A 77 1.70 -6.81 -13.00
N ASP A 78 1.56 -6.87 -14.32
CA ASP A 78 0.55 -6.11 -15.06
C ASP A 78 -0.89 -6.52 -14.73
N ASP A 79 -1.10 -7.73 -14.22
CA ASP A 79 -2.42 -8.22 -13.78
C ASP A 79 -3.01 -7.39 -12.62
N PHE A 80 -2.19 -6.65 -11.89
CA PHE A 80 -2.67 -5.72 -10.86
C PHE A 80 -3.34 -4.46 -11.45
N ILE A 81 -2.98 -4.07 -12.68
CA ILE A 81 -3.42 -2.81 -13.30
C ILE A 81 -4.95 -2.67 -13.34
N PRO A 82 -5.75 -3.66 -13.78
CA PRO A 82 -7.20 -3.52 -13.84
C PRO A 82 -7.84 -3.23 -12.48
N HIS A 83 -7.29 -3.81 -11.40
CA HIS A 83 -7.78 -3.62 -10.03
C HIS A 83 -7.53 -2.20 -9.53
N PHE A 84 -6.31 -1.68 -9.71
CA PHE A 84 -5.98 -0.29 -9.36
C PHE A 84 -6.71 0.71 -10.25
N LYS A 85 -6.88 0.39 -11.53
CA LYS A 85 -7.67 1.22 -12.44
C LYS A 85 -9.11 1.38 -11.96
N ARG A 86 -9.75 0.31 -11.49
CA ARG A 86 -11.11 0.35 -10.91
C ARG A 86 -11.19 1.33 -9.74
N ILE A 87 -10.20 1.30 -8.83
CA ILE A 87 -10.12 2.23 -7.69
C ILE A 87 -9.89 3.66 -8.17
N ALA A 88 -8.93 3.87 -9.05
CA ALA A 88 -8.60 5.19 -9.58
C ALA A 88 -9.77 5.83 -10.34
N ASP A 89 -10.48 5.06 -11.16
CA ASP A 89 -11.63 5.55 -11.90
C ASP A 89 -12.80 5.91 -10.98
N PHE A 90 -12.98 5.13 -9.89
CA PHE A 90 -13.97 5.46 -8.87
C PHE A 90 -13.65 6.78 -8.17
N ILE A 91 -12.39 6.97 -7.75
CA ILE A 91 -11.92 8.21 -7.13
C ILE A 91 -12.15 9.41 -8.06
N ARG A 92 -11.78 9.29 -9.34
CA ARG A 92 -11.98 10.34 -10.35
C ARG A 92 -13.45 10.69 -10.57
N ARG A 93 -14.36 9.71 -10.51
CA ARG A 93 -15.80 9.92 -10.68
C ARG A 93 -16.38 10.92 -9.66
N TYR A 94 -15.77 10.99 -8.46
CA TYR A 94 -16.14 11.95 -7.42
C TYR A 94 -15.29 13.23 -7.46
N GLY A 95 -14.55 13.48 -8.54
CA GLY A 95 -13.75 14.68 -8.73
C GLY A 95 -12.53 14.76 -7.80
N SER A 96 -12.10 13.63 -7.25
CA SER A 96 -10.86 13.54 -6.47
C SER A 96 -9.72 13.05 -7.36
N VAL A 97 -8.49 13.44 -7.04
CA VAL A 97 -7.29 12.95 -7.73
C VAL A 97 -6.83 11.65 -7.06
N PRO A 98 -6.70 10.53 -7.79
CA PRO A 98 -6.12 9.33 -7.25
C PRO A 98 -4.60 9.44 -7.17
N GLY A 99 -4.03 9.01 -6.05
CA GLY A 99 -2.60 8.81 -5.85
C GLY A 99 -2.33 7.40 -5.36
N ILE A 100 -1.08 6.99 -5.42
CA ILE A 100 -0.61 5.70 -4.88
C ILE A 100 0.76 5.92 -4.22
N GLN A 101 0.96 5.35 -3.05
CA GLN A 101 2.28 5.29 -2.44
C GLN A 101 2.94 3.99 -2.87
N ILE A 102 4.07 4.08 -3.55
CA ILE A 102 4.91 2.92 -3.89
C ILE A 102 6.00 2.75 -2.85
N GLY A 103 6.37 1.52 -2.55
CA GLY A 103 7.36 1.26 -1.51
C GLY A 103 7.88 -0.17 -1.47
N HIS A 104 8.81 -0.37 -0.56
CA HIS A 104 9.45 -1.65 -0.29
C HIS A 104 9.81 -1.74 1.20
N SER A 105 9.44 -2.84 1.86
CA SER A 105 9.67 -2.98 3.32
C SER A 105 11.12 -3.36 3.67
N GLY A 106 11.87 -3.88 2.70
CA GLY A 106 13.27 -4.28 2.91
C GLY A 106 13.39 -5.29 4.04
N ARG A 107 14.37 -5.06 4.95
CA ARG A 107 14.60 -5.94 6.12
C ARG A 107 13.42 -6.04 7.09
N LYS A 108 12.41 -5.15 6.95
CA LYS A 108 11.17 -5.18 7.74
C LYS A 108 10.04 -5.94 7.07
N ALA A 109 10.30 -6.64 5.97
CA ALA A 109 9.35 -7.54 5.33
C ALA A 109 9.09 -8.80 6.18
N ARG A 110 8.16 -9.63 5.73
CA ARG A 110 7.79 -10.91 6.36
C ARG A 110 7.40 -10.77 7.83
N ARG A 111 6.39 -9.97 8.12
CA ARG A 111 5.87 -9.82 9.48
C ARG A 111 4.40 -10.16 9.55
N PHE A 112 3.96 -10.57 10.71
CA PHE A 112 2.55 -10.60 11.06
C PHE A 112 1.95 -9.19 10.98
N ARG A 113 0.64 -9.09 10.77
CA ARG A 113 -0.08 -7.82 10.77
C ARG A 113 0.03 -7.13 12.14
N PRO A 114 -0.17 -5.80 12.23
CA PRO A 114 0.01 -5.06 13.48
C PRO A 114 -0.80 -5.60 14.66
N TRP A 115 -2.00 -6.07 14.44
CA TRP A 115 -2.87 -6.65 15.50
C TRP A 115 -2.51 -8.08 15.86
N GLU A 116 -1.63 -8.73 15.10
CA GLU A 116 -1.08 -10.06 15.36
C GLU A 116 0.30 -9.98 16.06
N GLY A 117 0.76 -8.76 16.43
CA GLY A 117 1.96 -8.54 17.21
C GLY A 117 3.19 -8.10 16.41
N ARG A 118 3.13 -8.01 15.07
CA ARG A 118 4.25 -7.58 14.18
C ARG A 118 5.54 -8.39 14.33
N SER A 119 5.51 -9.54 14.95
CA SER A 119 6.67 -10.43 14.99
C SER A 119 7.03 -10.92 13.59
N PRO A 120 8.25 -11.40 13.39
CA PRO A 120 8.63 -12.07 12.16
C PRO A 120 7.69 -13.22 11.84
N LEU A 121 7.28 -13.33 10.58
CA LEU A 121 6.43 -14.40 10.08
C LEU A 121 7.33 -15.56 9.66
N ASP A 122 7.08 -16.74 10.20
CA ASP A 122 7.74 -17.99 9.79
C ASP A 122 6.99 -18.66 8.63
N GLN A 123 7.67 -19.59 7.97
CA GLN A 123 7.13 -20.29 6.80
C GLN A 123 5.87 -21.11 7.12
N GLN A 124 5.83 -21.78 8.27
CA GLN A 124 4.68 -22.60 8.65
C GLN A 124 3.42 -21.74 8.85
N SER A 125 3.57 -20.63 9.54
CA SER A 125 2.49 -19.64 9.74
C SER A 125 2.05 -19.02 8.43
N ALA A 126 2.99 -18.68 7.54
CA ALA A 126 2.70 -18.14 6.23
C ALA A 126 1.88 -19.10 5.36
N ILE A 127 2.26 -20.38 5.32
CA ILE A 127 1.53 -21.43 4.60
C ILE A 127 0.13 -21.61 5.17
N ALA A 128 -0.04 -21.56 6.49
CA ALA A 128 -1.35 -21.64 7.15
C ALA A 128 -2.27 -20.47 6.77
N GLU A 129 -1.72 -19.31 6.46
CA GLU A 129 -2.41 -18.12 5.95
C GLU A 129 -2.59 -18.12 4.42
N GLY A 130 -2.22 -19.22 3.74
CA GLY A 130 -2.42 -19.39 2.29
C GLY A 130 -1.32 -18.80 1.42
N VAL A 131 -0.14 -18.53 1.97
CA VAL A 131 1.05 -18.13 1.20
C VAL A 131 1.59 -19.35 0.47
N ASP A 132 1.62 -19.30 -0.85
CA ASP A 132 2.10 -20.35 -1.75
C ASP A 132 3.41 -19.97 -2.48
N ASP A 133 3.89 -18.75 -2.27
CA ASP A 133 5.07 -18.15 -2.88
C ASP A 133 6.15 -17.77 -1.84
N TRP A 134 6.29 -18.55 -0.78
CA TRP A 134 7.22 -18.26 0.32
C TRP A 134 8.67 -18.07 -0.14
N ASP A 135 9.12 -18.87 -1.08
CA ASP A 135 10.49 -18.82 -1.57
C ASP A 135 10.78 -17.54 -2.39
N ASP A 136 9.75 -16.98 -3.04
CA ASP A 136 9.84 -15.71 -3.75
C ASP A 136 9.82 -14.50 -2.79
N TRP A 137 9.53 -14.74 -1.50
CA TRP A 137 9.46 -13.69 -0.48
C TRP A 137 10.73 -13.59 0.35
N GLU A 138 11.88 -13.55 -0.29
CA GLU A 138 13.18 -13.42 0.37
C GLU A 138 13.34 -12.05 1.04
N LEU A 139 13.97 -12.01 2.23
CA LEU A 139 14.34 -10.76 2.87
C LEU A 139 15.56 -10.14 2.20
N VAL A 140 15.40 -8.91 1.70
CA VAL A 140 16.47 -8.16 1.03
C VAL A 140 16.65 -6.80 1.68
N ALA A 141 17.89 -6.31 1.71
CA ALA A 141 18.21 -4.97 2.19
C ALA A 141 19.53 -4.50 1.57
N PRO A 142 19.83 -3.18 1.60
CA PRO A 142 21.08 -2.63 1.09
C PRO A 142 22.32 -3.13 1.84
N SER A 143 22.14 -3.73 3.01
CA SER A 143 23.22 -4.32 3.84
C SER A 143 22.68 -5.52 4.61
N ALA A 144 23.52 -6.53 4.85
CA ALA A 144 23.19 -7.74 5.62
C ALA A 144 23.15 -7.46 7.14
N ILE A 145 22.34 -6.49 7.55
CA ILE A 145 22.13 -6.13 8.94
C ILE A 145 20.66 -6.36 9.26
N ALA A 146 20.37 -7.21 10.24
CA ALA A 146 19.00 -7.45 10.71
C ALA A 146 18.35 -6.18 11.28
N ASP A 147 17.03 -6.12 11.28
CA ASP A 147 16.30 -5.09 12.02
C ASP A 147 16.49 -5.29 13.52
N LYS A 148 16.35 -4.22 14.31
CA LYS A 148 16.55 -4.31 15.76
C LYS A 148 15.56 -5.30 16.38
N GLY A 149 16.10 -6.34 17.04
CA GLY A 149 15.34 -7.38 17.69
C GLY A 149 14.98 -8.59 16.83
N ASP A 150 15.51 -8.66 15.60
CA ASP A 150 15.34 -9.82 14.73
C ASP A 150 16.60 -10.67 14.66
N ASP A 151 16.42 -11.99 14.78
CA ASP A 151 17.48 -12.97 14.52
C ASP A 151 17.63 -13.33 13.02
N PHE A 152 16.89 -12.64 12.14
CA PHE A 152 16.90 -12.93 10.71
C PHE A 152 18.12 -12.32 10.01
N VAL A 153 18.87 -13.17 9.36
CA VAL A 153 19.94 -12.75 8.44
C VAL A 153 19.28 -12.29 7.14
N VAL A 154 19.43 -11.02 6.83
CA VAL A 154 19.02 -10.44 5.54
C VAL A 154 20.13 -10.75 4.54
N GLY A 155 19.78 -11.43 3.44
CA GLY A 155 20.72 -11.59 2.32
C GLY A 155 21.10 -10.24 1.71
N PRO A 156 22.31 -10.07 1.16
CA PRO A 156 22.65 -8.87 0.39
C PRO A 156 21.77 -8.82 -0.87
N SER A 157 21.26 -7.63 -1.20
CA SER A 157 20.67 -7.40 -2.52
C SER A 157 21.74 -7.62 -3.59
N GLN A 158 21.44 -8.48 -4.57
CA GLN A 158 22.28 -8.66 -5.75
C GLN A 158 22.19 -7.43 -6.65
#